data_59dec3bb98394f08106e5d4fc56aacdb
#
_entry.id   59dec3bb98394f08106e5d4fc56aacdb
#
_cell.length_a   1.000
_cell.length_b   1.000
_cell.length_c   1.000
_cell.angle_alpha   90.00
_cell.angle_beta   90.00
_cell.angle_gamma   90.00
#
_symmetry.space_group_name_H-M   'P 1'
#
loop_
_entity.id
_entity.type
_entity.pdbx_description
1 polymer ?
#
loop_
_entity_poly.entity_id
_entity_poly.type
_entity_poly.pdbx_seq_one_letter_code
_entity_poly.pdbx_strand_id
1 'polypeptide(L)'
;MARDTIRTLVVGIDDEHYRELTQEEGFTVEAADRLEEQGDPDVDAVVVALKGEPLDTLATLRGHAPEAAVIVVTGPENVADGTVAMHAGADDHLVRGSIPPGMLPRAIRYAVTVRQLRRELSTQDDETGLPNLRGFAPIAEHHLRMADRAHQPAVFLFIRIEGLRGAVAASGADEGAALARDAAALVLEAVRDADVPARISADTFCVLLTGEARGAEALVLSRLVEAIAVNDARLDRSRHLSLSVGSALYDPDRPITLEQIFSNADRRLAEQATLARSEEP
;
A
#
# COMPACT_ATOMS: atom_id res chain seq x y z
N MET A 1 -11.35 -8.85 -10.95
CA MET A 1 -12.83 -8.94 -10.96
C MET A 1 -13.33 -7.91 -9.96
N ALA A 2 -14.08 -6.91 -10.40
CA ALA A 2 -14.73 -5.98 -9.47
C ALA A 2 -15.65 -6.81 -8.55
N ARG A 3 -15.59 -6.60 -7.24
CA ARG A 3 -16.55 -7.21 -6.30
C ARG A 3 -17.90 -6.57 -6.60
N ASP A 4 -18.91 -7.39 -6.86
CA ASP A 4 -20.27 -6.91 -7.14
C ASP A 4 -20.93 -6.27 -5.91
N THR A 5 -20.33 -6.34 -4.73
CA THR A 5 -20.91 -5.93 -3.44
C THR A 5 -19.93 -5.09 -2.64
N ILE A 6 -20.37 -3.92 -2.17
CA ILE A 6 -19.62 -3.02 -1.29
C ILE A 6 -19.80 -3.47 0.16
N ARG A 7 -18.71 -3.84 0.81
CA ARG A 7 -18.70 -4.20 2.23
C ARG A 7 -18.57 -2.92 3.05
N THR A 8 -19.56 -2.68 3.87
CA THR A 8 -19.68 -1.44 4.64
C THR A 8 -19.76 -1.73 6.13
N LEU A 9 -18.88 -1.14 6.91
CA LEU A 9 -18.95 -1.12 8.36
C LEU A 9 -19.69 0.15 8.80
N VAL A 10 -20.70 -0.01 9.65
CA VAL A 10 -21.47 1.08 10.22
C VAL A 10 -21.21 1.17 11.72
N VAL A 11 -20.69 2.30 12.19
CA VAL A 11 -20.28 2.49 13.58
C VAL A 11 -21.14 3.53 14.27
N GLY A 12 -21.83 3.11 15.34
CA GLY A 12 -22.63 3.99 16.19
C GLY A 12 -23.87 4.58 15.52
N ILE A 13 -24.39 3.95 14.45
CA ILE A 13 -25.62 4.31 13.75
C ILE A 13 -26.56 3.10 13.79
N ASP A 14 -27.72 3.26 14.38
CA ASP A 14 -28.76 2.22 14.56
C ASP A 14 -30.16 2.65 14.08
N ASP A 15 -30.21 3.72 13.28
CA ASP A 15 -31.43 4.36 12.82
C ASP A 15 -31.97 3.80 11.48
N GLU A 16 -32.93 4.54 10.88
CA GLU A 16 -33.54 4.18 9.60
C GLU A 16 -32.52 4.08 8.46
N HIS A 17 -31.44 4.85 8.48
CA HIS A 17 -30.41 4.86 7.45
C HIS A 17 -29.59 3.56 7.45
N TYR A 18 -29.36 2.96 8.63
CA TYR A 18 -28.78 1.62 8.73
C TYR A 18 -29.70 0.56 8.10
N ARG A 19 -31.03 0.66 8.38
CA ARG A 19 -32.00 -0.29 7.81
C ARG A 19 -32.11 -0.12 6.29
N GLU A 20 -32.12 1.11 5.79
CA GLU A 20 -32.11 1.39 4.37
C GLU A 20 -30.91 0.74 3.69
N LEU A 21 -29.71 0.90 4.26
CA LEU A 21 -28.49 0.36 3.69
C LEU A 21 -28.48 -1.18 3.68
N THR A 22 -29.01 -1.82 4.71
CA THR A 22 -29.12 -3.28 4.77
C THR A 22 -30.11 -3.89 3.76
N GLN A 23 -31.02 -3.09 3.22
CA GLN A 23 -32.00 -3.52 2.21
C GLN A 23 -31.57 -3.16 0.79
N GLU A 24 -30.52 -2.37 0.64
CA GLU A 24 -30.04 -1.89 -0.65
C GLU A 24 -29.22 -2.96 -1.37
N GLU A 25 -29.54 -3.25 -2.63
CA GLU A 25 -28.78 -4.20 -3.44
C GLU A 25 -27.32 -3.72 -3.66
N GLY A 26 -26.38 -4.67 -3.59
CA GLY A 26 -24.97 -4.40 -3.79
C GLY A 26 -24.24 -3.93 -2.52
N PHE A 27 -24.85 -4.10 -1.33
CA PHE A 27 -24.17 -3.85 -0.06
C PHE A 27 -24.16 -5.09 0.84
N THR A 28 -23.07 -5.27 1.55
CA THR A 28 -22.98 -6.13 2.74
C THR A 28 -22.65 -5.24 3.91
N VAL A 29 -23.50 -5.21 4.93
CA VAL A 29 -23.42 -4.25 6.02
C VAL A 29 -23.16 -4.97 7.33
N GLU A 30 -22.12 -4.54 8.03
CA GLU A 30 -21.80 -4.94 9.39
C GLU A 30 -21.99 -3.73 10.32
N ALA A 31 -22.50 -3.95 11.53
CA ALA A 31 -22.67 -2.90 12.52
C ALA A 31 -21.76 -3.13 13.71
N ALA A 32 -21.20 -2.05 14.24
CA ALA A 32 -20.45 -2.05 15.48
C ALA A 32 -20.84 -0.84 16.34
N ASP A 33 -20.79 -1.00 17.65
CA ASP A 33 -20.96 0.14 18.56
C ASP A 33 -19.70 1.01 18.60
N ARG A 34 -18.54 0.37 18.48
CA ARG A 34 -17.21 0.99 18.46
C ARG A 34 -16.32 0.33 17.44
N LEU A 35 -15.41 1.11 16.88
CA LEU A 35 -14.47 0.63 15.86
C LEU A 35 -13.47 -0.40 16.41
N GLU A 36 -12.99 -0.19 17.63
CA GLU A 36 -11.97 -1.03 18.28
C GLU A 36 -12.44 -2.48 18.53
N GLU A 37 -13.74 -2.74 18.43
CA GLU A 37 -14.33 -4.06 18.64
C GLU A 37 -14.18 -5.00 17.42
N GLN A 38 -13.83 -4.44 16.25
CA GLN A 38 -13.88 -5.17 14.96
C GLN A 38 -12.52 -5.68 14.48
N GLY A 39 -11.40 -5.36 15.13
CA GLY A 39 -10.08 -5.64 14.59
C GLY A 39 -9.80 -4.85 13.29
N ASP A 40 -9.07 -5.45 12.34
CA ASP A 40 -8.83 -4.86 11.00
C ASP A 40 -9.93 -5.29 10.02
N PRO A 41 -11.00 -4.49 9.85
CA PRO A 41 -12.11 -4.89 8.99
C PRO A 41 -11.69 -4.79 7.52
N ASP A 42 -11.77 -5.90 6.79
CA ASP A 42 -11.63 -5.91 5.32
C ASP A 42 -12.91 -5.35 4.67
N VAL A 43 -13.10 -4.02 4.76
CA VAL A 43 -14.28 -3.30 4.27
C VAL A 43 -13.93 -2.24 3.23
N ASP A 44 -14.87 -1.98 2.32
CA ASP A 44 -14.72 -0.99 1.25
C ASP A 44 -15.11 0.42 1.73
N ALA A 45 -16.00 0.49 2.74
CA ALA A 45 -16.46 1.75 3.32
C ALA A 45 -16.70 1.63 4.83
N VAL A 46 -16.52 2.74 5.55
CA VAL A 46 -16.93 2.93 6.94
C VAL A 46 -17.85 4.13 7.03
N VAL A 47 -19.03 3.93 7.62
CA VAL A 47 -19.96 5.00 7.98
C VAL A 47 -19.92 5.16 9.49
N VAL A 48 -19.50 6.31 9.99
CA VAL A 48 -19.32 6.53 11.41
C VAL A 48 -20.13 7.71 11.93
N ALA A 49 -20.87 7.50 13.03
CA ALA A 49 -21.45 8.60 13.79
C ALA A 49 -20.35 9.29 14.61
N LEU A 50 -20.09 10.56 14.31
CA LEU A 50 -19.09 11.33 15.06
C LEU A 50 -19.62 11.66 16.46
N LYS A 51 -18.97 11.10 17.49
CA LYS A 51 -19.32 11.27 18.91
C LYS A 51 -18.18 11.86 19.74
N GLY A 52 -17.10 12.31 19.13
CA GLY A 52 -15.90 12.82 19.80
C GLY A 52 -15.13 13.79 18.91
N GLU A 53 -13.85 13.96 19.22
CA GLU A 53 -12.98 14.80 18.41
C GLU A 53 -12.79 14.22 17.00
N PRO A 54 -13.06 15.03 15.96
CA PRO A 54 -13.01 14.54 14.55
C PRO A 54 -11.66 13.95 14.17
N LEU A 55 -10.57 14.57 14.61
CA LEU A 55 -9.20 14.16 14.26
C LEU A 55 -8.85 12.80 14.86
N ASP A 56 -9.18 12.58 16.12
CA ASP A 56 -8.91 11.32 16.83
C ASP A 56 -9.72 10.18 16.21
N THR A 57 -10.99 10.44 15.91
CA THR A 57 -11.88 9.47 15.26
C THR A 57 -11.31 9.05 13.89
N LEU A 58 -10.87 10.00 13.07
CA LEU A 58 -10.30 9.68 11.76
C LEU A 58 -8.93 9.02 11.83
N ALA A 59 -8.08 9.40 12.79
CA ALA A 59 -6.80 8.73 13.02
C ALA A 59 -7.02 7.25 13.38
N THR A 60 -7.98 6.97 14.27
CA THR A 60 -8.36 5.60 14.64
C THR A 60 -8.90 4.82 13.43
N LEU A 61 -9.81 5.43 12.65
CA LEU A 61 -10.36 4.82 11.44
C LEU A 61 -9.28 4.49 10.41
N ARG A 62 -8.32 5.38 10.23
CA ARG A 62 -7.20 5.17 9.29
C ARG A 62 -6.22 4.10 9.77
N GLY A 63 -6.07 3.90 11.08
CA GLY A 63 -5.31 2.79 11.65
C GLY A 63 -5.96 1.43 11.40
N HIS A 64 -7.30 1.33 11.52
CA HIS A 64 -8.02 0.05 11.39
C HIS A 64 -8.52 -0.25 9.97
N ALA A 65 -8.84 0.77 9.19
CA ALA A 65 -9.36 0.63 7.83
C ALA A 65 -8.74 1.69 6.89
N PRO A 66 -7.41 1.63 6.64
CA PRO A 66 -6.69 2.66 5.89
C PRO A 66 -7.23 2.85 4.48
N GLU A 67 -7.74 1.77 3.91
CA GLU A 67 -8.18 1.68 2.54
C GLU A 67 -9.69 1.99 2.34
N ALA A 68 -10.48 1.95 3.41
CA ALA A 68 -11.92 2.17 3.34
C ALA A 68 -12.28 3.63 3.04
N ALA A 69 -13.35 3.85 2.26
CA ALA A 69 -13.99 5.15 2.14
C ALA A 69 -14.66 5.50 3.49
N VAL A 70 -14.46 6.73 3.98
CA VAL A 70 -14.98 7.15 5.27
C VAL A 70 -16.06 8.20 5.10
N ILE A 71 -17.28 7.85 5.49
CA ILE A 71 -18.42 8.76 5.53
C ILE A 71 -18.72 9.10 7.00
N VAL A 72 -18.65 10.37 7.34
CA VAL A 72 -18.92 10.86 8.69
C VAL A 72 -20.36 11.34 8.78
N VAL A 73 -21.07 10.93 9.83
CA VAL A 73 -22.43 11.39 10.13
C VAL A 73 -22.43 12.18 11.43
N THR A 74 -22.86 13.44 11.37
CA THR A 74 -22.98 14.31 12.58
C THR A 74 -24.43 14.61 12.90
N GLY A 75 -24.71 15.04 14.14
CA GLY A 75 -25.94 15.70 14.48
C GLY A 75 -26.02 17.12 13.88
N PRO A 76 -27.21 17.71 13.79
CA PRO A 76 -27.38 19.07 13.28
C PRO A 76 -26.68 20.14 14.16
N GLU A 77 -26.39 19.81 15.40
CA GLU A 77 -25.65 20.66 16.36
C GLU A 77 -24.12 20.64 16.12
N ASN A 78 -23.60 19.63 15.41
CA ASN A 78 -22.16 19.38 15.24
C ASN A 78 -21.71 19.44 13.78
N VAL A 79 -22.36 20.24 12.94
CA VAL A 79 -22.04 20.35 11.50
C VAL A 79 -20.61 20.84 11.28
N ALA A 80 -20.10 21.71 12.16
CA ALA A 80 -18.73 22.20 12.10
C ALA A 80 -17.68 21.07 12.23
N ASP A 81 -17.94 20.08 13.08
CA ASP A 81 -17.06 18.93 13.27
C ASP A 81 -16.97 18.06 12.01
N GLY A 82 -18.07 17.95 11.26
CA GLY A 82 -18.09 17.31 9.96
C GLY A 82 -17.18 18.00 8.94
N THR A 83 -17.13 19.33 8.94
CA THR A 83 -16.20 20.10 8.11
C THR A 83 -14.74 19.82 8.50
N VAL A 84 -14.44 19.75 9.81
CA VAL A 84 -13.11 19.38 10.31
C VAL A 84 -12.75 17.96 9.85
N ALA A 85 -13.69 17.01 9.96
CA ALA A 85 -13.49 15.65 9.51
C ALA A 85 -13.19 15.56 7.99
N MET A 86 -13.86 16.36 7.16
CA MET A 86 -13.56 16.43 5.72
C MET A 86 -12.14 16.91 5.45
N HIS A 87 -11.65 17.94 6.15
CA HIS A 87 -10.27 18.40 6.03
C HIS A 87 -9.24 17.39 6.56
N ALA A 88 -9.65 16.55 7.51
CA ALA A 88 -8.83 15.48 8.07
C ALA A 88 -8.84 14.19 7.25
N GLY A 89 -9.55 14.15 6.11
CA GLY A 89 -9.52 13.04 5.16
C GLY A 89 -10.75 12.13 5.18
N ALA A 90 -11.89 12.57 5.72
CA ALA A 90 -13.18 11.93 5.44
C ALA A 90 -13.54 12.13 3.95
N ASP A 91 -14.17 11.12 3.35
CA ASP A 91 -14.54 11.17 1.94
C ASP A 91 -15.90 11.85 1.71
N ASP A 92 -16.79 11.84 2.71
CA ASP A 92 -18.03 12.60 2.72
C ASP A 92 -18.53 12.87 4.14
N HIS A 93 -19.42 13.87 4.27
CA HIS A 93 -20.06 14.26 5.54
C HIS A 93 -21.56 14.44 5.35
N LEU A 94 -22.34 13.74 6.15
CA LEU A 94 -23.79 13.81 6.15
C LEU A 94 -24.33 14.29 7.51
N VAL A 95 -25.43 15.05 7.51
CA VAL A 95 -26.07 15.56 8.72
C VAL A 95 -27.32 14.76 9.03
N ARG A 96 -27.35 14.08 10.17
CA ARG A 96 -28.50 13.28 10.63
C ARG A 96 -29.79 14.13 10.64
N GLY A 97 -30.87 13.52 10.21
CA GLY A 97 -32.16 14.20 10.07
C GLY A 97 -32.31 15.08 8.81
N SER A 98 -31.23 15.25 8.04
CA SER A 98 -31.23 15.94 6.74
C SER A 98 -30.82 15.02 5.58
N ILE A 99 -30.70 13.72 5.80
CA ILE A 99 -30.31 12.74 4.80
C ILE A 99 -31.58 12.25 4.07
N PRO A 100 -31.78 12.57 2.80
CA PRO A 100 -32.90 12.03 2.03
C PRO A 100 -32.76 10.52 1.82
N PRO A 101 -33.86 9.77 1.63
CA PRO A 101 -33.80 8.36 1.24
C PRO A 101 -32.93 8.14 0.00
N GLY A 102 -32.12 7.09 -0.02
CA GLY A 102 -31.18 6.76 -1.09
C GLY A 102 -29.88 7.59 -1.11
N MET A 103 -29.75 8.61 -0.27
CA MET A 103 -28.57 9.46 -0.26
C MET A 103 -27.35 8.74 0.34
N LEU A 104 -27.51 8.02 1.46
CA LEU A 104 -26.42 7.31 2.11
C LEU A 104 -25.80 6.23 1.19
N PRO A 105 -26.56 5.31 0.57
CA PRO A 105 -26.01 4.35 -0.38
C PRO A 105 -25.28 5.02 -1.54
N ARG A 106 -25.83 6.12 -2.06
CA ARG A 106 -25.21 6.90 -3.14
C ARG A 106 -23.90 7.53 -2.71
N ALA A 107 -23.83 8.14 -1.52
CA ALA A 107 -22.62 8.73 -0.97
C ALA A 107 -21.51 7.69 -0.83
N ILE A 108 -21.85 6.49 -0.30
CA ILE A 108 -20.90 5.38 -0.16
C ILE A 108 -20.39 4.93 -1.52
N ARG A 109 -21.27 4.65 -2.50
CA ARG A 109 -20.84 4.25 -3.86
C ARG A 109 -19.91 5.29 -4.48
N TYR A 110 -20.24 6.57 -4.34
CA TYR A 110 -19.45 7.66 -4.88
C TYR A 110 -18.07 7.72 -4.19
N ALA A 111 -18.02 7.70 -2.86
CA ALA A 111 -16.79 7.76 -2.10
C ALA A 111 -15.86 6.57 -2.41
N VAL A 112 -16.39 5.33 -2.46
CA VAL A 112 -15.66 4.13 -2.86
C VAL A 112 -15.11 4.28 -4.28
N THR A 113 -15.93 4.72 -5.23
CA THR A 113 -15.51 4.90 -6.63
C THR A 113 -14.39 5.94 -6.76
N VAL A 114 -14.55 7.10 -6.11
CA VAL A 114 -13.53 8.18 -6.14
C VAL A 114 -12.22 7.68 -5.53
N ARG A 115 -12.29 6.92 -4.45
CA ARG A 115 -11.10 6.36 -3.78
C ARG A 115 -10.40 5.33 -4.66
N GLN A 116 -11.15 4.45 -5.31
CA GLN A 116 -10.60 3.51 -6.30
C GLN A 116 -9.92 4.23 -7.47
N LEU A 117 -10.58 5.25 -8.05
CA LEU A 117 -9.99 6.05 -9.12
C LEU A 117 -8.71 6.79 -8.68
N ARG A 118 -8.68 7.34 -7.46
CA ARG A 118 -7.47 7.97 -6.90
C ARG A 118 -6.32 6.97 -6.80
N ARG A 119 -6.58 5.74 -6.34
CA ARG A 119 -5.57 4.67 -6.29
C ARG A 119 -5.08 4.26 -7.68
N GLU A 120 -6.02 4.11 -8.62
CA GLU A 120 -5.67 3.80 -10.01
C GLU A 120 -4.82 4.89 -10.67
N LEU A 121 -4.96 6.14 -10.26
CA LEU A 121 -4.17 7.27 -10.75
C LEU A 121 -2.91 7.55 -9.92
N SER A 122 -2.79 7.00 -8.71
CA SER A 122 -1.62 7.20 -7.87
C SER A 122 -0.36 6.65 -8.56
N THR A 123 0.71 7.41 -8.50
CA THR A 123 2.05 7.02 -8.92
C THR A 123 2.96 6.67 -7.75
N GLN A 124 2.43 6.74 -6.53
CA GLN A 124 3.11 6.39 -5.29
C GLN A 124 2.42 5.21 -4.60
N ASP A 125 3.18 4.48 -3.82
CA ASP A 125 2.70 3.45 -2.91
C ASP A 125 2.30 4.09 -1.59
N ASP A 126 1.06 3.86 -1.16
CA ASP A 126 0.46 4.56 -0.02
C ASP A 126 1.12 4.20 1.33
N GLU A 127 1.73 3.01 1.44
CA GLU A 127 2.38 2.56 2.68
C GLU A 127 3.80 3.09 2.83
N THR A 128 4.55 3.15 1.72
CA THR A 128 5.99 3.47 1.74
C THR A 128 6.32 4.85 1.21
N GLY A 129 5.39 5.49 0.48
CA GLY A 129 5.62 6.77 -0.19
C GLY A 129 6.55 6.69 -1.41
N LEU A 130 7.13 5.51 -1.70
CA LEU A 130 7.95 5.30 -2.88
C LEU A 130 7.08 5.31 -4.15
N PRO A 131 7.66 5.57 -5.34
CA PRO A 131 6.99 5.28 -6.59
C PRO A 131 6.44 3.85 -6.60
N ASN A 132 5.18 3.70 -7.00
CA ASN A 132 4.63 2.38 -7.33
C ASN A 132 5.04 1.99 -8.76
N LEU A 133 4.63 0.80 -9.24
CA LEU A 133 4.96 0.34 -10.60
C LEU A 133 4.55 1.36 -11.67
N ARG A 134 3.40 2.03 -11.51
CA ARG A 134 2.90 3.05 -12.45
C ARG A 134 3.78 4.30 -12.47
N GLY A 135 4.26 4.75 -11.32
CA GLY A 135 5.20 5.88 -11.23
C GLY A 135 6.59 5.51 -11.72
N PHE A 136 7.02 4.29 -11.47
CA PHE A 136 8.34 3.80 -11.84
C PHE A 136 8.50 3.52 -13.35
N ALA A 137 7.51 2.89 -13.98
CA ALA A 137 7.64 2.41 -15.35
C ALA A 137 8.03 3.50 -16.38
N PRO A 138 7.40 4.70 -16.39
CA PRO A 138 7.80 5.76 -17.31
C PRO A 138 9.25 6.24 -17.12
N ILE A 139 9.73 6.26 -15.86
CA ILE A 139 11.11 6.65 -15.52
C ILE A 139 12.06 5.58 -16.03
N ALA A 140 11.77 4.31 -15.74
CA ALA A 140 12.58 3.17 -16.18
C ALA A 140 12.68 3.10 -17.72
N GLU A 141 11.57 3.23 -18.43
CA GLU A 141 11.54 3.26 -19.88
C GLU A 141 12.35 4.43 -20.45
N HIS A 142 12.29 5.61 -19.81
CA HIS A 142 13.12 6.73 -20.22
C HIS A 142 14.60 6.39 -20.09
N HIS A 143 15.01 5.79 -18.97
CA HIS A 143 16.40 5.37 -18.74
C HIS A 143 16.85 4.28 -19.71
N LEU A 144 15.98 3.31 -20.06
CA LEU A 144 16.28 2.31 -21.08
C LEU A 144 16.55 2.96 -22.46
N ARG A 145 15.72 3.95 -22.86
CA ARG A 145 15.97 4.72 -24.09
C ARG A 145 17.28 5.52 -24.05
N MET A 146 17.70 6.00 -22.87
CA MET A 146 19.00 6.65 -22.71
C MET A 146 20.15 5.65 -22.77
N ALA A 147 19.98 4.46 -22.16
CA ALA A 147 20.93 3.35 -22.21
C ALA A 147 21.19 2.92 -23.67
N ASP A 148 20.12 2.77 -24.47
CA ASP A 148 20.23 2.46 -25.92
C ASP A 148 21.04 3.51 -26.67
N ARG A 149 20.75 4.79 -26.45
CA ARG A 149 21.48 5.87 -27.15
C ARG A 149 22.94 5.95 -26.74
N ALA A 150 23.24 5.68 -25.48
CA ALA A 150 24.59 5.73 -24.94
C ALA A 150 25.37 4.43 -25.14
N HIS A 151 24.74 3.35 -25.66
CA HIS A 151 25.27 1.98 -25.67
C HIS A 151 25.84 1.57 -24.30
N GLN A 152 25.11 1.91 -23.23
CA GLN A 152 25.49 1.57 -21.87
C GLN A 152 24.43 0.66 -21.22
N PRO A 153 24.84 -0.39 -20.49
CA PRO A 153 23.89 -1.24 -19.81
C PRO A 153 23.18 -0.49 -18.65
N ALA A 154 21.98 -0.93 -18.32
CA ALA A 154 21.28 -0.49 -17.11
C ALA A 154 21.09 -1.69 -16.17
N VAL A 155 21.16 -1.44 -14.85
CA VAL A 155 21.02 -2.45 -13.82
C VAL A 155 19.75 -2.21 -13.02
N PHE A 156 18.95 -3.26 -12.87
CA PHE A 156 17.79 -3.29 -11.99
C PHE A 156 18.07 -4.24 -10.84
N LEU A 157 17.88 -3.79 -9.62
CA LEU A 157 17.86 -4.64 -8.43
C LEU A 157 16.41 -4.91 -8.02
N PHE A 158 16.15 -6.15 -7.68
CA PHE A 158 14.85 -6.58 -7.15
C PHE A 158 15.07 -7.08 -5.73
N ILE A 159 14.31 -6.54 -4.80
CA ILE A 159 14.43 -6.81 -3.36
C ILE A 159 13.05 -7.28 -2.91
N ARG A 160 12.96 -8.52 -2.42
CA ARG A 160 11.69 -9.11 -1.97
C ARG A 160 11.71 -9.33 -0.47
N ILE A 161 10.62 -8.94 0.19
CA ILE A 161 10.36 -9.26 1.59
C ILE A 161 9.91 -10.73 1.66
N GLU A 162 10.73 -11.56 2.30
CA GLU A 162 10.39 -12.98 2.50
C GLU A 162 9.38 -13.14 3.65
N GLY A 163 8.42 -14.04 3.44
CA GLY A 163 7.45 -14.38 4.47
C GLY A 163 6.37 -13.33 4.74
N LEU A 164 6.29 -12.22 3.99
CA LEU A 164 5.32 -11.14 4.20
C LEU A 164 3.87 -11.65 4.30
N ARG A 165 3.46 -12.55 3.40
CA ARG A 165 2.09 -13.13 3.42
C ARG A 165 1.82 -13.91 4.70
N GLY A 166 2.83 -14.61 5.22
CA GLY A 166 2.73 -15.32 6.49
C GLY A 166 2.60 -14.37 7.68
N ALA A 167 3.36 -13.28 7.68
CA ALA A 167 3.29 -12.26 8.71
C ALA A 167 1.91 -11.56 8.73
N VAL A 168 1.39 -11.20 7.55
CA VAL A 168 0.04 -10.63 7.42
C VAL A 168 -1.04 -11.61 7.89
N ALA A 169 -0.93 -12.90 7.56
CA ALA A 169 -1.89 -13.91 8.00
C ALA A 169 -1.85 -14.17 9.52
N ALA A 170 -0.69 -14.01 10.15
CA ALA A 170 -0.50 -14.26 11.58
C ALA A 170 -0.82 -13.02 12.46
N SER A 171 -0.49 -11.81 11.98
CA SER A 171 -0.47 -10.58 12.79
C SER A 171 -1.26 -9.42 12.17
N GLY A 172 -1.96 -9.65 11.06
CA GLY A 172 -2.80 -8.63 10.42
C GLY A 172 -2.09 -7.76 9.40
N ALA A 173 -2.86 -6.88 8.73
CA ALA A 173 -2.39 -6.02 7.65
C ALA A 173 -1.39 -4.96 8.14
N ASP A 174 -1.55 -4.45 9.36
CA ASP A 174 -0.68 -3.44 9.96
C ASP A 174 0.76 -3.92 10.11
N GLU A 175 0.95 -5.19 10.46
CA GLU A 175 2.28 -5.80 10.53
C GLU A 175 2.92 -5.87 9.15
N GLY A 176 2.15 -6.24 8.12
CA GLY A 176 2.60 -6.23 6.73
C GLY A 176 3.02 -4.83 6.27
N ALA A 177 2.23 -3.81 6.58
CA ALA A 177 2.52 -2.41 6.28
C ALA A 177 3.77 -1.92 7.03
N ALA A 178 3.95 -2.32 8.29
CA ALA A 178 5.14 -1.99 9.07
C ALA A 178 6.41 -2.61 8.46
N LEU A 179 6.37 -3.91 8.10
CA LEU A 179 7.47 -4.59 7.41
C LEU A 179 7.81 -3.93 6.07
N ALA A 180 6.79 -3.49 5.32
CA ALA A 180 7.01 -2.79 4.05
C ALA A 180 7.68 -1.43 4.26
N ARG A 181 7.29 -0.66 5.29
CA ARG A 181 7.94 0.61 5.65
C ARG A 181 9.38 0.42 6.11
N ASP A 182 9.63 -0.60 6.93
CA ASP A 182 10.99 -0.93 7.41
C ASP A 182 11.89 -1.32 6.22
N ALA A 183 11.39 -2.17 5.32
CA ALA A 183 12.11 -2.55 4.10
C ALA A 183 12.38 -1.33 3.19
N ALA A 184 11.39 -0.45 3.00
CA ALA A 184 11.56 0.78 2.21
C ALA A 184 12.66 1.69 2.80
N ALA A 185 12.71 1.84 4.12
CA ALA A 185 13.75 2.62 4.81
C ALA A 185 15.15 2.04 4.55
N LEU A 186 15.30 0.71 4.66
CA LEU A 186 16.57 0.03 4.36
C LEU A 186 16.99 0.19 2.89
N VAL A 187 16.05 0.08 1.96
CA VAL A 187 16.31 0.30 0.53
C VAL A 187 16.78 1.73 0.30
N LEU A 188 16.11 2.73 0.87
CA LEU A 188 16.49 4.14 0.75
C LEU A 188 17.87 4.44 1.34
N GLU A 189 18.24 3.79 2.45
CA GLU A 189 19.57 3.95 3.06
C GLU A 189 20.68 3.33 2.18
N ALA A 190 20.37 2.25 1.47
CA ALA A 190 21.35 1.55 0.63
C ALA A 190 21.61 2.22 -0.73
N VAL A 191 20.64 2.94 -1.29
CA VAL A 191 20.73 3.56 -2.61
C VAL A 191 21.29 4.99 -2.56
N ARG A 192 21.62 5.55 -3.73
CA ARG A 192 22.05 6.94 -3.88
C ARG A 192 20.86 7.80 -4.31
N ASP A 193 20.97 9.12 -4.12
CA ASP A 193 19.94 10.09 -4.58
C ASP A 193 19.65 10.01 -6.08
N ALA A 194 20.61 9.58 -6.88
CA ALA A 194 20.45 9.41 -8.32
C ALA A 194 19.72 8.10 -8.71
N ASP A 195 19.71 7.10 -7.84
CA ASP A 195 19.05 5.83 -8.11
C ASP A 195 17.53 5.98 -7.92
N VAL A 196 16.76 5.13 -8.59
CA VAL A 196 15.29 5.23 -8.57
C VAL A 196 14.69 3.99 -7.88
N PRO A 197 14.45 4.05 -6.58
CA PRO A 197 13.72 3.00 -5.86
C PRO A 197 12.23 3.11 -6.10
N ALA A 198 11.55 1.96 -6.13
CA ALA A 198 10.11 1.84 -6.24
C ALA A 198 9.61 0.57 -5.55
N ARG A 199 8.36 0.57 -5.07
CA ARG A 199 7.66 -0.63 -4.63
C ARG A 199 6.75 -1.10 -5.74
N ILE A 200 7.08 -2.19 -6.40
CA ILE A 200 6.39 -2.67 -7.62
C ILE A 200 5.31 -3.71 -7.34
N SER A 201 5.33 -4.30 -6.16
CA SER A 201 4.28 -5.21 -5.66
C SER A 201 4.21 -5.15 -4.13
N ALA A 202 3.27 -5.87 -3.53
CA ALA A 202 3.11 -5.89 -2.07
C ALA A 202 4.39 -6.26 -1.32
N ASP A 203 5.19 -7.19 -1.87
CA ASP A 203 6.39 -7.75 -1.25
C ASP A 203 7.69 -7.43 -1.99
N THR A 204 7.64 -6.69 -3.10
CA THR A 204 8.82 -6.52 -3.98
C THR A 204 9.11 -5.06 -4.28
N PHE A 205 10.35 -4.67 -4.03
CA PHE A 205 10.92 -3.40 -4.47
C PHE A 205 11.77 -3.60 -5.72
N CYS A 206 11.85 -2.56 -6.54
CA CYS A 206 12.76 -2.48 -7.67
C CYS A 206 13.59 -1.20 -7.56
N VAL A 207 14.89 -1.29 -7.78
CA VAL A 207 15.78 -0.12 -7.85
C VAL A 207 16.43 -0.09 -9.22
N LEU A 208 16.22 0.98 -9.97
CA LEU A 208 17.00 1.27 -11.15
C LEU A 208 18.28 2.00 -10.73
N LEU A 209 19.42 1.36 -10.94
CA LEU A 209 20.73 1.98 -10.68
C LEU A 209 21.12 2.88 -11.85
N THR A 210 21.47 4.12 -11.53
CA THR A 210 21.87 5.11 -12.52
C THR A 210 23.40 5.29 -12.54
N GLY A 211 23.97 5.63 -13.72
CA GLY A 211 25.41 5.81 -13.89
C GLY A 211 26.16 4.55 -14.28
N GLU A 212 27.43 4.42 -13.86
CA GLU A 212 28.25 3.25 -14.22
C GLU A 212 27.71 1.98 -13.59
N ALA A 213 27.24 1.05 -14.42
CA ALA A 213 26.64 -0.22 -14.01
C ALA A 213 27.63 -1.16 -13.31
N ARG A 214 28.94 -1.06 -13.65
CA ARG A 214 29.98 -1.95 -13.10
C ARG A 214 30.25 -1.64 -11.62
N GLY A 215 29.94 -2.60 -10.77
CA GLY A 215 30.19 -2.53 -9.33
C GLY A 215 29.12 -1.79 -8.52
N ALA A 216 28.17 -1.09 -9.15
CA ALA A 216 27.10 -0.41 -8.44
C ALA A 216 26.19 -1.41 -7.71
N GLU A 217 25.88 -2.55 -8.34
CA GLU A 217 25.13 -3.64 -7.75
C GLU A 217 25.78 -4.15 -6.44
N ALA A 218 27.07 -4.50 -6.49
CA ALA A 218 27.78 -5.03 -5.33
C ALA A 218 27.84 -4.01 -4.17
N LEU A 219 27.96 -2.71 -4.49
CA LEU A 219 27.96 -1.66 -3.50
C LEU A 219 26.60 -1.52 -2.81
N VAL A 220 25.49 -1.52 -3.57
CA VAL A 220 24.14 -1.44 -2.99
C VAL A 220 23.84 -2.69 -2.17
N LEU A 221 24.22 -3.88 -2.66
CA LEU A 221 24.08 -5.12 -1.89
C LEU A 221 24.85 -5.07 -0.56
N SER A 222 26.10 -4.60 -0.56
CA SER A 222 26.89 -4.46 0.66
C SER A 222 26.24 -3.50 1.66
N ARG A 223 25.73 -2.36 1.21
CA ARG A 223 25.03 -1.38 2.05
C ARG A 223 23.72 -1.94 2.59
N LEU A 224 22.97 -2.65 1.77
CA LEU A 224 21.71 -3.28 2.19
C LEU A 224 21.95 -4.33 3.28
N VAL A 225 22.97 -5.18 3.13
CA VAL A 225 23.36 -6.16 4.16
C VAL A 225 23.77 -5.47 5.46
N GLU A 226 24.54 -4.38 5.38
CA GLU A 226 24.95 -3.59 6.54
C GLU A 226 23.72 -2.92 7.21
N ALA A 227 22.83 -2.34 6.45
CA ALA A 227 21.61 -1.70 6.94
C ALA A 227 20.69 -2.72 7.64
N ILE A 228 20.52 -3.92 7.07
CA ILE A 228 19.76 -5.02 7.70
C ILE A 228 20.40 -5.42 9.04
N ALA A 229 21.71 -5.62 9.08
CA ALA A 229 22.41 -6.01 10.29
C ALA A 229 22.29 -4.96 11.41
N VAL A 230 22.36 -3.67 11.04
CA VAL A 230 22.15 -2.55 11.99
C VAL A 230 20.69 -2.50 12.48
N ASN A 231 19.73 -2.72 11.58
CA ASN A 231 18.32 -2.75 11.93
C ASN A 231 18.00 -3.91 12.89
N ASP A 232 18.47 -5.13 12.61
CA ASP A 232 18.26 -6.29 13.44
C ASP A 232 18.91 -6.16 14.84
N ALA A 233 19.99 -5.40 14.94
CA ALA A 233 20.62 -5.10 16.23
C ALA A 233 19.85 -4.06 17.06
N ARG A 234 19.02 -3.22 16.43
CA ARG A 234 18.22 -2.17 17.10
C ARG A 234 16.83 -2.66 17.53
N LEU A 235 16.23 -3.54 16.75
CA LEU A 235 14.90 -4.08 17.05
C LEU A 235 15.06 -5.22 18.08
N ASP A 236 14.29 -5.12 19.16
CA ASP A 236 14.09 -6.26 20.06
C ASP A 236 13.54 -7.42 19.18
N ARG A 237 14.14 -8.59 19.25
CA ARG A 237 14.07 -9.76 18.32
C ARG A 237 12.67 -10.21 17.83
N SER A 238 11.65 -9.39 17.98
CA SER A 238 10.26 -9.69 17.58
C SER A 238 9.98 -9.52 16.08
N ARG A 239 10.79 -8.75 15.36
CA ARG A 239 10.65 -8.49 13.92
C ARG A 239 11.94 -8.74 13.18
N HIS A 240 12.05 -9.90 12.56
CA HIS A 240 13.14 -10.18 11.62
C HIS A 240 12.68 -9.88 10.20
N LEU A 241 13.35 -8.93 9.55
CA LEU A 241 13.14 -8.64 8.15
C LEU A 241 14.10 -9.49 7.31
N SER A 242 13.57 -10.48 6.62
CA SER A 242 14.34 -11.29 5.66
C SER A 242 14.10 -10.76 4.24
N LEU A 243 15.18 -10.43 3.54
CA LEU A 243 15.14 -9.91 2.19
C LEU A 243 15.89 -10.82 1.23
N SER A 244 15.28 -11.16 0.10
CA SER A 244 15.95 -11.77 -1.05
C SER A 244 16.28 -10.69 -2.07
N VAL A 245 17.46 -10.76 -2.67
CA VAL A 245 17.88 -9.75 -3.66
C VAL A 245 18.33 -10.45 -4.93
N GLY A 246 17.79 -10.00 -6.06
CA GLY A 246 18.19 -10.42 -7.39
C GLY A 246 18.47 -9.22 -8.28
N SER A 247 19.26 -9.41 -9.33
CA SER A 247 19.53 -8.37 -10.32
C SER A 247 19.16 -8.78 -11.73
N ALA A 248 18.82 -7.80 -12.55
CA ALA A 248 18.66 -7.94 -13.98
C ALA A 248 19.48 -6.86 -14.70
N LEU A 249 20.29 -7.30 -15.65
CA LEU A 249 21.05 -6.43 -16.53
C LEU A 249 20.26 -6.19 -17.81
N TYR A 250 20.05 -4.95 -18.17
CA TYR A 250 19.63 -4.55 -19.49
C TYR A 250 20.84 -4.33 -20.39
N ASP A 251 20.87 -5.03 -21.51
CA ASP A 251 21.94 -4.93 -22.51
C ASP A 251 21.37 -4.24 -23.76
N PRO A 252 21.87 -3.05 -24.14
CA PRO A 252 21.40 -2.34 -25.34
C PRO A 252 21.70 -3.10 -26.65
N ASP A 253 22.67 -4.03 -26.66
CA ASP A 253 22.93 -4.88 -27.83
C ASP A 253 21.90 -6.03 -27.96
N ARG A 254 21.11 -6.28 -26.91
CA ARG A 254 20.03 -7.25 -26.85
C ARG A 254 18.81 -6.68 -26.12
N PRO A 255 18.16 -5.67 -26.70
CA PRO A 255 17.11 -4.94 -26.01
C PRO A 255 15.91 -5.84 -25.67
N ILE A 256 15.44 -5.73 -24.44
CA ILE A 256 14.25 -6.39 -23.94
C ILE A 256 13.32 -5.34 -23.32
N THR A 257 12.03 -5.65 -23.23
CA THR A 257 11.06 -4.74 -22.62
C THR A 257 11.18 -4.71 -21.09
N LEU A 258 10.68 -3.65 -20.46
CA LEU A 258 10.63 -3.54 -18.99
C LEU A 258 9.87 -4.73 -18.37
N GLU A 259 8.78 -5.18 -19.01
CA GLU A 259 8.01 -6.36 -18.59
C GLU A 259 8.85 -7.64 -18.62
N GLN A 260 9.70 -7.79 -19.64
CA GLN A 260 10.63 -8.92 -19.73
C GLN A 260 11.72 -8.86 -18.65
N ILE A 261 12.19 -7.66 -18.29
CA ILE A 261 13.12 -7.45 -17.18
C ILE A 261 12.47 -7.93 -15.87
N PHE A 262 11.24 -7.50 -15.59
CA PHE A 262 10.50 -7.92 -14.40
C PHE A 262 10.24 -9.43 -14.36
N SER A 263 9.77 -10.00 -15.46
CA SER A 263 9.54 -11.46 -15.57
C SER A 263 10.81 -12.29 -15.33
N ASN A 264 11.95 -11.83 -15.85
CA ASN A 264 13.24 -12.49 -15.63
C ASN A 264 13.70 -12.40 -14.18
N ALA A 265 13.45 -11.26 -13.50
CA ALA A 265 13.79 -11.07 -12.11
C ALA A 265 12.94 -11.95 -11.19
N ASP A 266 11.63 -12.01 -11.40
CA ASP A 266 10.72 -12.86 -10.61
C ASP A 266 11.13 -14.33 -10.67
N ARG A 267 11.52 -14.82 -11.86
CA ARG A 267 12.02 -16.18 -12.02
C ARG A 267 13.30 -16.41 -11.22
N ARG A 268 14.27 -15.49 -11.29
CA ARG A 268 15.54 -15.59 -10.55
C ARG A 268 15.35 -15.56 -9.04
N LEU A 269 14.49 -14.67 -8.54
CA LEU A 269 14.14 -14.61 -7.12
C LEU A 269 13.46 -15.91 -6.65
N ALA A 270 12.59 -16.49 -7.47
CA ALA A 270 11.95 -17.77 -7.18
C ALA A 270 12.95 -18.93 -7.15
N GLU A 271 13.91 -18.97 -8.08
CA GLU A 271 14.98 -19.97 -8.12
C GLU A 271 15.89 -19.87 -6.89
N GLN A 272 16.27 -18.66 -6.46
CA GLN A 272 17.08 -18.43 -5.25
C GLN A 272 16.35 -18.86 -3.98
N ALA A 273 15.07 -18.52 -3.83
CA ALA A 273 14.27 -18.97 -2.70
C ALA A 273 14.14 -20.48 -2.60
N THR A 274 14.12 -21.19 -3.74
CA THR A 274 14.06 -22.65 -3.80
C THR A 274 15.39 -23.29 -3.39
N LEU A 275 16.53 -22.72 -3.77
CA LEU A 275 17.85 -23.18 -3.37
C LEU A 275 18.08 -22.99 -1.85
N ALA A 276 17.67 -21.85 -1.30
CA ALA A 276 17.78 -21.58 0.14
C ALA A 276 16.96 -22.57 1.01
N ARG A 277 15.78 -23.01 0.53
CA ARG A 277 14.99 -24.04 1.22
C ARG A 277 15.56 -25.45 1.13
N SER A 278 16.40 -25.72 0.14
CA SER A 278 17.01 -27.04 -0.05
C SER A 278 18.26 -27.23 0.82
N GLU A 279 18.79 -26.18 1.44
CA GLU A 279 19.96 -26.19 2.30
C GLU A 279 19.62 -26.20 3.82
N GLU A 280 18.34 -26.11 4.20
CA GLU A 280 17.93 -26.37 5.59
C GLU A 280 17.78 -27.88 5.80
N PRO A 281 18.57 -28.50 6.72
CA PRO A 281 18.56 -29.93 7.00
C PRO A 281 17.32 -30.41 7.74
#